data_920e8eaf98e3703ff5869c44e6a8ca01
#
_entry.id   920e8eaf98e3703ff5869c44e6a8ca01
#
_cell.length_a   1.000
_cell.length_b   1.000
_cell.length_c   1.000
_cell.angle_alpha   90.00
_cell.angle_beta   90.00
_cell.angle_gamma   90.00
#
_symmetry.space_group_name_H-M   'P 1'
#
loop_
_entity.id
_entity.type
_entity.pdbx_description
1 polymer ?
#
loop_
_entity_poly.entity_id
_entity_poly.type
_entity_poly.pdbx_seq_one_letter_code
_entity_poly.pdbx_strand_id
1 'polypeptide(L)'
;MKNILFILLAFLSVSFRLYAQDVIKIGIIGLDTSHSTAFTELLNGDSDDKFVKEFEVVAAYPYGSKTIQSSYERIPGYIEEVKKHGVEITSSIAELLDKVDCVMLETNDGRIHLEQAMEVFKSGKICYIDKPIGATLGQAIA
;
A
#
# COMPACT_ATOMS: atom_id res chain seq x y z
N MET A 1 -18.90 25.45 -42.82
CA MET A 1 -17.55 25.61 -42.21
C MET A 1 -17.59 25.69 -40.70
N LYS A 2 -18.56 26.35 -40.03
CA LYS A 2 -18.66 26.41 -38.56
C LYS A 2 -18.86 25.06 -37.89
N ASN A 3 -19.63 24.12 -38.49
CA ASN A 3 -19.92 22.81 -37.91
C ASN A 3 -18.74 21.83 -37.97
N ILE A 4 -17.84 21.97 -38.96
CA ILE A 4 -16.64 21.17 -39.10
C ILE A 4 -15.62 21.53 -38.02
N LEU A 5 -15.52 22.82 -37.67
CA LEU A 5 -14.61 23.31 -36.63
C LEU A 5 -15.04 22.80 -35.24
N PHE A 6 -16.36 22.71 -34.95
CA PHE A 6 -16.88 22.17 -33.70
C PHE A 6 -16.60 20.66 -33.56
N ILE A 7 -16.71 19.90 -34.64
CA ILE A 7 -16.42 18.45 -34.64
C ILE A 7 -14.92 18.20 -34.43
N LEU A 8 -14.04 19.00 -35.05
CA LEU A 8 -12.59 18.90 -34.82
C LEU A 8 -12.18 19.25 -33.38
N LEU A 9 -12.78 20.28 -32.76
CA LEU A 9 -12.53 20.60 -31.35
C LEU A 9 -13.03 19.50 -30.40
N ALA A 10 -14.17 18.87 -30.70
CA ALA A 10 -14.68 17.76 -29.89
C ALA A 10 -13.79 16.51 -30.00
N PHE A 11 -13.20 16.23 -31.16
CA PHE A 11 -12.23 15.12 -31.34
C PHE A 11 -10.91 15.42 -30.63
N LEU A 12 -10.42 16.66 -30.60
CA LEU A 12 -9.20 17.03 -29.87
C LEU A 12 -9.36 16.87 -28.35
N SER A 13 -10.54 17.13 -27.80
CA SER A 13 -10.81 17.01 -26.37
C SER A 13 -10.91 15.54 -25.89
N VAL A 14 -11.26 14.61 -26.77
CA VAL A 14 -11.29 13.17 -26.46
C VAL A 14 -9.89 12.54 -26.47
N SER A 15 -8.97 13.09 -27.29
CA SER A 15 -7.61 12.54 -27.44
C SER A 15 -6.69 12.85 -26.25
N PHE A 16 -7.02 13.81 -25.38
CA PHE A 16 -6.17 14.19 -24.24
C PHE A 16 -6.42 13.38 -22.95
N ARG A 17 -7.37 12.45 -22.94
CA ARG A 17 -7.64 11.58 -21.77
C ARG A 17 -6.86 10.26 -21.75
N LEU A 18 -5.91 10.04 -22.63
CA LEU A 18 -5.42 8.70 -22.93
C LEU A 18 -4.10 8.29 -22.26
N TYR A 19 -3.49 9.08 -21.40
CA TYR A 19 -2.25 8.67 -20.71
C TYR A 19 -2.06 9.33 -19.33
N ALA A 20 -3.07 9.25 -18.48
CA ALA A 20 -2.75 9.19 -17.06
C ALA A 20 -2.60 7.70 -16.75
N GLN A 21 -1.38 7.22 -16.63
CA GLN A 21 -1.12 5.89 -16.07
C GLN A 21 -1.64 5.97 -14.62
N ASP A 22 -2.69 5.21 -14.30
CA ASP A 22 -3.22 5.19 -12.95
C ASP A 22 -2.13 4.67 -12.04
N VAL A 23 -1.75 5.47 -11.05
CA VAL A 23 -0.76 5.08 -10.03
C VAL A 23 -1.31 3.88 -9.27
N ILE A 24 -0.49 2.84 -9.11
CA ILE A 24 -0.84 1.64 -8.34
C ILE A 24 -0.84 1.99 -6.86
N LYS A 25 -2.00 1.86 -6.23
CA LYS A 25 -2.20 2.17 -4.82
C LYS A 25 -1.81 1.00 -3.94
N ILE A 26 -0.89 1.24 -3.04
CA ILE A 26 -0.36 0.25 -2.09
C ILE A 26 -0.95 0.49 -0.71
N GLY A 27 -1.37 -0.60 -0.05
CA GLY A 27 -1.68 -0.62 1.38
C GLY A 27 -0.60 -1.29 2.19
N ILE A 28 -0.27 -0.76 3.36
CA ILE A 28 0.66 -1.40 4.30
C ILE A 28 -0.12 -1.99 5.48
N ILE A 29 0.08 -3.28 5.75
CA ILE A 29 -0.37 -3.94 6.97
C ILE A 29 0.82 -4.08 7.91
N GLY A 30 0.72 -3.48 9.11
CA GLY A 30 1.79 -3.48 10.11
C GLY A 30 2.67 -2.24 10.03
N LEU A 31 2.64 -1.43 11.11
CA LEU A 31 3.53 -0.29 11.31
C LEU A 31 4.42 -0.51 12.53
N ASP A 32 5.03 -1.69 12.63
CA ASP A 32 5.88 -2.09 13.76
C ASP A 32 7.31 -2.48 13.35
N THR A 33 7.65 -2.29 12.07
CA THR A 33 9.01 -2.42 11.54
C THR A 33 9.46 -1.14 10.82
N SER A 34 10.77 -0.91 10.73
CA SER A 34 11.33 0.19 9.95
C SER A 34 11.12 0.03 8.43
N HIS A 35 10.77 -1.16 7.96
CA HIS A 35 10.48 -1.39 6.54
C HIS A 35 9.23 -0.64 6.09
N SER A 36 8.19 -0.59 6.93
CA SER A 36 6.95 0.13 6.60
C SER A 36 7.20 1.61 6.34
N THR A 37 8.01 2.27 7.17
CA THR A 37 8.37 3.69 6.97
C THR A 37 9.35 3.88 5.80
N ALA A 38 10.33 2.98 5.66
CA ALA A 38 11.32 3.05 4.58
C ALA A 38 10.67 2.86 3.19
N PHE A 39 9.75 1.92 3.03
CA PHE A 39 9.02 1.76 1.78
C PHE A 39 8.07 2.93 1.52
N THR A 40 7.43 3.48 2.55
CA THR A 40 6.61 4.68 2.40
C THR A 40 7.45 5.87 1.92
N GLU A 41 8.60 6.12 2.52
CA GLU A 41 9.51 7.19 2.11
C GLU A 41 10.04 6.98 0.68
N LEU A 42 10.40 5.73 0.32
CA LEU A 42 10.88 5.40 -1.03
C LEU A 42 9.82 5.67 -2.10
N LEU A 43 8.55 5.29 -1.85
CA LEU A 43 7.49 5.31 -2.85
C LEU A 43 6.75 6.65 -2.90
N ASN A 44 6.61 7.35 -1.77
CA ASN A 44 5.90 8.61 -1.67
C ASN A 44 6.82 9.84 -1.59
N GLY A 45 8.15 9.63 -1.49
CA GLY A 45 9.15 10.70 -1.46
C GLY A 45 9.49 11.23 -2.85
N ASP A 46 10.37 12.22 -2.88
CA ASP A 46 10.90 12.77 -4.13
C ASP A 46 11.84 11.76 -4.80
N SER A 47 11.37 11.12 -5.86
CA SER A 47 12.15 10.20 -6.69
C SER A 47 12.11 10.64 -8.14
N ASP A 48 13.26 10.60 -8.84
CA ASP A 48 13.33 10.79 -10.29
C ASP A 48 13.12 9.48 -11.07
N ASP A 49 13.06 8.34 -10.37
CA ASP A 49 12.82 7.04 -10.99
C ASP A 49 11.37 6.92 -11.43
N LYS A 50 11.18 6.73 -12.74
CA LYS A 50 9.85 6.60 -13.34
C LYS A 50 9.11 5.36 -12.85
N PHE A 51 9.83 4.27 -12.56
CA PHE A 51 9.23 3.05 -12.04
C PHE A 51 8.68 3.27 -10.63
N VAL A 52 9.42 3.97 -9.76
CA VAL A 52 8.97 4.30 -8.40
C VAL A 52 7.69 5.16 -8.44
N LYS A 53 7.59 6.09 -9.39
CA LYS A 53 6.42 6.98 -9.59
C LYS A 53 5.15 6.25 -10.06
N GLU A 54 5.24 4.99 -10.44
CA GLU A 54 4.07 4.17 -10.77
C GLU A 54 3.33 3.65 -9.54
N PHE A 55 3.90 3.83 -8.33
CA PHE A 55 3.38 3.30 -7.07
C PHE A 55 3.22 4.41 -6.03
N GLU A 56 2.20 4.27 -5.18
CA GLU A 56 1.96 5.16 -4.05
C GLU A 56 1.40 4.38 -2.87
N VAL A 57 1.95 4.58 -1.68
CA VAL A 57 1.38 4.07 -0.44
C VAL A 57 0.27 5.03 -0.01
N VAL A 58 -0.98 4.61 -0.08
CA VAL A 58 -2.14 5.47 0.21
C VAL A 58 -2.81 5.19 1.54
N ALA A 59 -2.65 3.96 2.08
CA ALA A 59 -3.29 3.56 3.32
C ALA A 59 -2.42 2.62 4.14
N ALA A 60 -2.56 2.64 5.47
CA ALA A 60 -1.89 1.71 6.36
C ALA A 60 -2.80 1.26 7.50
N TYR A 61 -2.77 -0.04 7.81
CA TYR A 61 -3.35 -0.63 9.01
C TYR A 61 -2.25 -0.85 10.03
N PRO A 62 -2.24 -0.12 11.18
CA PRO A 62 -1.07 -0.02 12.05
C PRO A 62 -0.93 -1.20 13.03
N TYR A 63 -1.55 -2.35 12.73
CA TYR A 63 -1.52 -3.50 13.62
C TYR A 63 -0.15 -4.18 13.59
N GLY A 64 0.39 -4.43 14.80
CA GLY A 64 1.63 -5.17 14.99
C GLY A 64 1.52 -6.17 16.14
N SER A 65 2.66 -6.75 16.54
CA SER A 65 2.71 -7.68 17.66
C SER A 65 2.31 -7.02 18.97
N LYS A 66 1.43 -7.67 19.72
CA LYS A 66 1.04 -7.25 21.08
C LYS A 66 1.98 -7.77 22.16
N THR A 67 2.86 -8.71 21.83
CA THR A 67 3.74 -9.40 22.78
C THR A 67 5.23 -9.08 22.58
N ILE A 68 5.59 -8.48 21.46
CA ILE A 68 6.96 -8.03 21.20
C ILE A 68 7.01 -6.54 21.56
N GLN A 69 7.70 -6.21 22.65
CA GLN A 69 7.75 -4.85 23.19
C GLN A 69 8.22 -3.83 22.16
N SER A 70 9.32 -4.12 21.45
CA SER A 70 9.85 -3.23 20.43
C SER A 70 8.91 -3.01 19.24
N SER A 71 7.94 -3.90 19.00
CA SER A 71 6.91 -3.73 17.95
C SER A 71 5.86 -2.71 18.40
N TYR A 72 5.14 -2.97 19.49
CA TYR A 72 4.03 -2.09 19.88
C TYR A 72 4.49 -0.69 20.32
N GLU A 73 5.72 -0.54 20.85
CA GLU A 73 6.27 0.77 21.21
C GLU A 73 6.59 1.66 20.00
N ARG A 74 6.87 1.08 18.82
CA ARG A 74 7.19 1.83 17.60
C ARG A 74 5.97 2.36 16.86
N ILE A 75 4.83 1.66 16.95
CA ILE A 75 3.63 1.96 16.18
C ILE A 75 3.21 3.43 16.24
N PRO A 76 3.13 4.11 17.42
CA PRO A 76 2.73 5.51 17.47
C PRO A 76 3.66 6.43 16.66
N GLY A 77 4.97 6.21 16.74
CA GLY A 77 5.94 7.00 15.98
C GLY A 77 5.84 6.77 14.48
N TYR A 78 5.68 5.52 14.06
CA TYR A 78 5.57 5.16 12.65
C TYR A 78 4.24 5.61 12.02
N ILE A 79 3.14 5.65 12.78
CA ILE A 79 1.90 6.28 12.34
C ILE A 79 2.14 7.75 11.96
N GLU A 80 2.81 8.50 12.83
CA GLU A 80 3.07 9.93 12.57
C GLU A 80 4.05 10.12 11.40
N GLU A 81 4.97 9.18 11.20
CA GLU A 81 5.92 9.22 10.08
C GLU A 81 5.23 8.99 8.74
N VAL A 82 4.45 7.91 8.60
CA VAL A 82 3.77 7.62 7.33
C VAL A 82 2.70 8.66 6.98
N LYS A 83 2.04 9.27 7.97
CA LYS A 83 1.10 10.38 7.75
C LYS A 83 1.74 11.61 7.09
N LYS A 84 3.03 11.89 7.34
CA LYS A 84 3.75 12.98 6.68
C LYS A 84 3.83 12.78 5.16
N HIS A 85 3.74 11.54 4.71
CA HIS A 85 3.73 11.16 3.30
C HIS A 85 2.32 10.98 2.71
N GLY A 86 1.28 11.46 3.41
CA GLY A 86 -0.11 11.41 2.92
C GLY A 86 -0.85 10.10 3.17
N VAL A 87 -0.24 9.14 3.89
CA VAL A 87 -0.83 7.82 4.14
C VAL A 87 -2.01 7.91 5.13
N GLU A 88 -3.17 7.41 4.74
CA GLU A 88 -4.34 7.30 5.60
C GLU A 88 -4.22 6.10 6.55
N ILE A 89 -4.56 6.29 7.84
CA ILE A 89 -4.57 5.20 8.81
C ILE A 89 -5.96 4.59 8.89
N THR A 90 -6.04 3.30 8.62
CA THR A 90 -7.29 2.53 8.65
C THR A 90 -7.47 1.80 9.97
N SER A 91 -8.72 1.48 10.31
CA SER A 91 -9.09 0.78 11.54
C SER A 91 -9.11 -0.75 11.39
N SER A 92 -9.06 -1.25 10.15
CA SER A 92 -9.09 -2.67 9.83
C SER A 92 -8.43 -2.98 8.48
N ILE A 93 -8.08 -4.25 8.26
CA ILE A 93 -7.60 -4.74 6.96
C ILE A 93 -8.70 -4.59 5.90
N ALA A 94 -9.95 -4.86 6.23
CA ALA A 94 -11.07 -4.72 5.30
C ALA A 94 -11.18 -3.28 4.77
N GLU A 95 -11.11 -2.28 5.66
CA GLU A 95 -11.12 -0.87 5.26
C GLU A 95 -9.91 -0.49 4.38
N LEU A 96 -8.72 -1.04 4.68
CA LEU A 96 -7.53 -0.85 3.85
C LEU A 96 -7.73 -1.44 2.45
N LEU A 97 -8.26 -2.65 2.36
CA LEU A 97 -8.47 -3.35 1.08
C LEU A 97 -9.43 -2.62 0.14
N ASP A 98 -10.40 -1.86 0.66
CA ASP A 98 -11.31 -1.05 -0.15
C ASP A 98 -10.63 0.14 -0.84
N LYS A 99 -9.42 0.52 -0.41
CA LYS A 99 -8.71 1.74 -0.85
C LYS A 99 -7.54 1.48 -1.80
N VAL A 100 -7.08 0.22 -1.91
CA VAL A 100 -5.77 -0.11 -2.51
C VAL A 100 -5.88 -1.14 -3.62
N ASP A 101 -4.86 -1.23 -4.47
CA ASP A 101 -4.76 -2.23 -5.55
C ASP A 101 -3.97 -3.46 -5.10
N CYS A 102 -2.96 -3.27 -4.26
CA CYS A 102 -2.12 -4.34 -3.71
C CYS A 102 -1.67 -4.01 -2.28
N VAL A 103 -1.08 -4.98 -1.61
CA VAL A 103 -0.73 -4.89 -0.19
C VAL A 103 0.72 -5.30 0.05
N MET A 104 1.39 -4.57 0.93
CA MET A 104 2.64 -4.94 1.57
C MET A 104 2.35 -5.32 3.03
N LEU A 105 2.58 -6.58 3.38
CA LEU A 105 2.42 -7.11 4.73
C LEU A 105 3.78 -7.00 5.44
N GLU A 106 3.89 -6.00 6.31
CA GLU A 106 5.13 -5.56 6.97
C GLU A 106 5.15 -5.86 8.48
N THR A 107 4.14 -6.54 9.00
CA THR A 107 4.07 -6.88 10.42
C THR A 107 5.30 -7.67 10.86
N ASN A 108 5.95 -7.25 11.96
CA ASN A 108 7.19 -7.87 12.45
C ASN A 108 7.00 -9.31 12.98
N ASP A 109 5.79 -9.66 13.38
CA ASP A 109 5.47 -10.94 14.03
C ASP A 109 4.93 -11.98 13.04
N GLY A 110 5.78 -12.88 12.59
CA GLY A 110 5.39 -13.95 11.66
C GLY A 110 4.29 -14.90 12.18
N ARG A 111 3.94 -14.86 13.48
CA ARG A 111 2.86 -15.67 14.03
C ARG A 111 1.47 -15.24 13.54
N ILE A 112 1.34 -13.97 13.16
CA ILE A 112 0.07 -13.37 12.69
C ILE A 112 0.02 -13.15 11.18
N HIS A 113 1.14 -13.38 10.45
CA HIS A 113 1.21 -13.18 9.00
C HIS A 113 0.19 -14.02 8.24
N LEU A 114 0.03 -15.29 8.57
CA LEU A 114 -0.93 -16.16 7.89
C LEU A 114 -2.36 -15.63 8.00
N GLU A 115 -2.78 -15.19 9.19
CA GLU A 115 -4.11 -14.64 9.41
C GLU A 115 -4.33 -13.37 8.56
N GLN A 116 -3.38 -12.43 8.62
CA GLN A 116 -3.44 -11.17 7.86
C GLN A 116 -3.38 -11.40 6.34
N ALA A 117 -2.48 -12.27 5.88
CA ALA A 117 -2.35 -12.60 4.45
C ALA A 117 -3.62 -13.26 3.89
N MET A 118 -4.29 -14.10 4.68
CA MET A 118 -5.54 -14.75 4.27
C MET A 118 -6.67 -13.76 4.02
N GLU A 119 -6.74 -12.63 4.73
CA GLU A 119 -7.70 -11.57 4.43
C GLU A 119 -7.41 -10.93 3.07
N VAL A 120 -6.13 -10.65 2.78
CA VAL A 120 -5.70 -10.09 1.49
C VAL A 120 -5.98 -11.07 0.36
N PHE A 121 -5.63 -12.35 0.49
CA PHE A 121 -5.85 -13.35 -0.56
C PHE A 121 -7.33 -13.56 -0.87
N LYS A 122 -8.20 -13.55 0.14
CA LYS A 122 -9.66 -13.63 -0.06
C LYS A 122 -10.23 -12.44 -0.85
N SER A 123 -9.59 -11.29 -0.79
CA SER A 123 -9.95 -10.11 -1.58
C SER A 123 -9.51 -10.19 -3.04
N GLY A 124 -8.66 -11.17 -3.40
CA GLY A 124 -8.08 -11.32 -4.72
C GLY A 124 -6.94 -10.36 -5.05
N LYS A 125 -6.46 -9.58 -4.07
CA LYS A 125 -5.38 -8.63 -4.27
C LYS A 125 -4.01 -9.28 -4.14
N ILE A 126 -3.02 -8.69 -4.83
CA ILE A 126 -1.61 -9.10 -4.72
C ILE A 126 -1.10 -8.71 -3.34
N CYS A 127 -0.36 -9.62 -2.71
CA CYS A 127 0.27 -9.41 -1.42
C CYS A 127 1.78 -9.68 -1.50
N TYR A 128 2.58 -8.66 -1.21
CA TYR A 128 3.98 -8.83 -0.85
C TYR A 128 4.04 -9.12 0.64
N ILE A 129 4.75 -10.16 1.06
CA ILE A 129 4.92 -10.52 2.47
C ILE A 129 6.40 -10.34 2.84
N ASP A 130 6.68 -9.44 3.77
CA ASP A 130 8.03 -9.26 4.30
C ASP A 130 8.45 -10.43 5.22
N LYS A 131 9.73 -10.47 5.55
CA LYS A 131 10.28 -11.47 6.48
C LYS A 131 9.84 -11.20 7.93
N PRO A 132 9.67 -12.26 8.73
CA PRO A 132 9.62 -13.67 8.36
C PRO A 132 8.26 -14.04 7.76
N ILE A 133 8.23 -14.89 6.75
CA ILE A 133 6.98 -15.28 6.08
C ILE A 133 5.99 -15.97 7.05
N GLY A 134 6.51 -16.61 8.10
CA GLY A 134 5.77 -17.23 9.18
C GLY A 134 6.71 -17.58 10.33
N ALA A 135 6.17 -17.81 11.53
CA ALA A 135 6.95 -18.22 12.70
C ALA A 135 7.32 -19.70 12.71
N THR A 136 6.68 -20.51 11.87
CA THR A 136 6.94 -21.96 11.71
C THR A 136 6.92 -22.34 10.25
N LEU A 137 7.57 -23.47 9.91
CA LEU A 137 7.53 -24.01 8.54
C LEU A 137 6.08 -24.30 8.10
N GLY A 138 5.22 -24.79 9.01
CA GLY A 138 3.81 -25.04 8.71
C GLY A 138 3.06 -23.77 8.30
N GLN A 139 3.31 -22.63 8.96
CA GLN A 139 2.72 -21.37 8.59
C GLN A 139 3.25 -20.82 7.25
N ALA A 140 4.51 -21.10 6.94
CA ALA A 140 5.11 -20.65 5.69
C ALA A 140 4.67 -21.49 4.46
N ILE A 141 4.17 -22.70 4.68
CA ILE A 141 3.69 -23.60 3.61
C ILE A 141 2.19 -23.47 3.38
N ALA A 142 1.43 -23.05 4.41
CA ALA A 142 -0.02 -22.94 4.35
C ALA A 142 -0.51 -21.83 3.43
#